data_885b62eda813588a0f4742bcd0c3faf1
#
_entry.id   885b62eda813588a0f4742bcd0c3faf1
#
_cell.length_a   1.000
_cell.length_b   1.000
_cell.length_c   1.000
_cell.angle_alpha   90.00
_cell.angle_beta   90.00
_cell.angle_gamma   90.00
#
_symmetry.space_group_name_H-M   'P 1'
#
loop_
_entity.id
_entity.type
_entity.pdbx_description
1 polymer ?
#
loop_
_entity_poly.entity_id
_entity_poly.type
_entity_poly.pdbx_seq_one_letter_code
_entity_poly.pdbx_strand_id
1 'polypeptide(L)'
;MQIRPINQVPGALANDLGEVKWPESRKQMPNGGFRTYTTRWVRGTETKASSSASHKYYGIVYRGKNYKVHRLVCEAFHGPPPADKPIVIHINENALDNRPSNLRWGTQKENLNMPRFIEYCKSRTGENNPHVKGLAKKANQLVKKK
;
A
#
# COMPACT_ATOMS: atom_id res chain seq x y z
N MET A 1 19.85 6.70 -10.10
CA MET A 1 18.62 6.74 -9.28
C MET A 1 17.67 7.77 -9.87
N GLN A 2 16.44 7.39 -10.14
CA GLN A 2 15.40 8.32 -10.57
C GLN A 2 14.65 8.86 -9.36
N ILE A 3 14.37 10.16 -9.38
CA ILE A 3 13.69 10.86 -8.28
C ILE A 3 12.53 11.66 -8.87
N ARG A 4 11.36 11.56 -8.25
CA ARG A 4 10.14 12.27 -8.66
C ARG A 4 9.51 12.97 -7.47
N PRO A 5 8.88 14.14 -7.68
CA PRO A 5 8.16 14.83 -6.61
C PRO A 5 6.87 14.09 -6.24
N ILE A 6 6.52 14.18 -4.96
CA ILE A 6 5.24 13.65 -4.44
C ILE A 6 4.24 14.80 -4.39
N ASN A 7 3.15 14.68 -5.15
CA ASN A 7 2.16 15.76 -5.26
C ASN A 7 1.38 16.00 -3.98
N GLN A 8 1.14 14.96 -3.19
CA GLN A 8 0.37 15.06 -1.95
C GLN A 8 1.07 15.87 -0.87
N VAL A 9 2.41 15.89 -0.90
CA VAL A 9 3.22 16.62 0.08
C VAL A 9 4.24 17.46 -0.67
N PRO A 10 4.02 18.76 -0.84
CA PRO A 10 4.94 19.63 -1.55
C PRO A 10 6.35 19.57 -0.96
N GLY A 11 7.36 19.37 -1.80
CA GLY A 11 8.74 19.22 -1.39
C GLY A 11 9.17 17.80 -1.01
N ALA A 12 8.23 16.86 -0.89
CA ALA A 12 8.55 15.45 -0.69
C ALA A 12 8.93 14.79 -2.01
N LEU A 13 9.81 13.80 -1.94
CA LEU A 13 10.36 13.11 -3.11
C LEU A 13 10.23 11.59 -2.95
N ALA A 14 10.08 10.90 -4.07
CA ALA A 14 10.12 9.45 -4.14
C ALA A 14 11.24 9.02 -5.09
N ASN A 15 11.87 7.89 -4.82
CA ASN A 15 12.91 7.33 -5.69
C ASN A 15 12.49 5.99 -6.30
N ASP A 16 13.29 5.51 -7.25
CA ASP A 16 13.03 4.25 -7.96
C ASP A 16 13.32 2.98 -7.14
N LEU A 17 13.77 3.14 -5.90
CA LEU A 17 13.92 2.05 -4.94
C LEU A 17 12.68 1.87 -4.04
N GLY A 18 11.66 2.72 -4.23
CA GLY A 18 10.46 2.69 -3.40
C GLY A 18 10.62 3.40 -2.07
N GLU A 19 11.53 4.34 -1.98
CA GLU A 19 11.77 5.14 -0.78
C GLU A 19 11.22 6.55 -0.94
N VAL A 20 10.93 7.18 0.18
CA VAL A 20 10.38 8.54 0.26
C VAL A 20 11.31 9.41 1.09
N LYS A 21 11.48 10.65 0.66
CA LYS A 21 12.21 11.67 1.41
C LYS A 21 11.29 12.85 1.67
N TRP A 22 11.11 13.20 2.92
CA TRP A 22 10.26 14.32 3.31
C TRP A 22 10.96 15.65 3.08
N PRO A 23 10.20 16.77 2.99
CA PRO A 23 10.79 18.08 2.84
C PRO A 23 11.68 18.41 4.04
N GLU A 24 12.79 19.09 3.77
CA GLU A 24 13.60 19.68 4.81
C GLU A 24 12.80 20.78 5.51
N SER A 25 12.99 20.92 6.82
CA SER A 25 12.36 21.96 7.59
C SER A 25 13.39 22.87 8.23
N ARG A 26 13.07 24.15 8.32
CA ARG A 26 13.91 25.16 8.97
C ARG A 26 13.12 25.79 10.11
N LYS A 27 13.69 25.76 11.29
CA LYS A 27 13.04 26.30 12.49
C LYS A 27 13.89 27.40 13.09
N GLN A 28 13.26 28.51 13.43
CA GLN A 28 13.93 29.59 14.16
C GLN A 28 14.11 29.16 15.62
N MET A 29 15.32 29.34 16.10
CA MET A 29 15.67 29.02 17.49
C MET A 29 15.42 30.22 18.40
N PRO A 30 15.24 30.01 19.72
CA PRO A 30 15.03 31.12 20.66
C PRO A 30 16.16 32.14 20.68
N ASN A 31 17.36 31.75 20.30
CA ASN A 31 18.56 32.66 20.22
C ASN A 31 18.59 33.51 18.93
N GLY A 32 17.57 33.46 18.09
CA GLY A 32 17.51 34.17 16.80
C GLY A 32 18.13 33.46 15.63
N GLY A 33 18.86 32.37 15.83
CA GLY A 33 19.41 31.54 14.77
C GLY A 33 18.38 30.60 14.18
N PHE A 34 18.76 29.88 13.11
CA PHE A 34 17.92 28.89 12.46
C PHE A 34 18.55 27.50 12.55
N ARG A 35 17.74 26.50 12.70
CA ARG A 35 18.14 25.09 12.62
C ARG A 35 17.42 24.45 11.44
N THR A 36 18.21 23.83 10.55
CA THR A 36 17.68 23.08 9.42
C THR A 36 17.64 21.60 9.79
N TYR A 37 16.44 21.00 9.65
CA TYR A 37 16.25 19.58 9.85
C TYR A 37 16.27 18.91 8.50
N THR A 38 17.38 18.22 8.21
CA THR A 38 17.53 17.45 6.99
C THR A 38 16.81 16.10 7.15
N THR A 39 16.29 15.60 6.05
CA THR A 39 15.61 14.31 6.03
C THR A 39 16.42 13.32 5.20
N ARG A 40 16.16 12.03 5.44
CA ARG A 40 16.82 10.96 4.70
C ARG A 40 15.78 10.15 3.93
N TRP A 41 16.24 9.33 2.99
CA TRP A 41 15.38 8.38 2.33
C TRP A 41 14.91 7.31 3.30
N VAL A 42 13.61 7.06 3.34
CA VAL A 42 12.99 6.07 4.24
C VAL A 42 12.03 5.18 3.47
N ARG A 43 12.00 3.93 3.85
CA ARG A 43 11.08 2.92 3.29
C ARG A 43 9.70 2.97 3.92
N GLY A 44 9.61 3.49 5.11
CA GLY A 44 8.43 3.43 5.95
C GLY A 44 8.50 2.29 6.96
N THR A 45 7.41 2.10 7.68
CA THR A 45 7.28 1.07 8.71
C THR A 45 6.31 -0.01 8.22
N GLU A 46 6.66 -1.27 8.41
CA GLU A 46 5.76 -2.38 8.10
C GLU A 46 4.49 -2.30 8.94
N THR A 47 3.36 -2.22 8.28
CA THR A 47 2.05 -2.04 8.92
C THR A 47 1.07 -3.04 8.32
N LYS A 48 0.26 -3.65 9.15
CA LYS A 48 -0.84 -4.49 8.70
C LYS A 48 -2.06 -3.64 8.40
N ALA A 49 -2.82 -4.02 7.37
CA ALA A 49 -4.08 -3.35 7.06
C ALA A 49 -5.12 -3.52 8.18
N SER A 50 -5.06 -4.67 8.86
CA SER A 50 -5.86 -4.97 10.05
C SER A 50 -5.11 -5.99 10.90
N SER A 51 -5.53 -6.19 12.15
CA SER A 51 -4.89 -7.18 13.04
C SER A 51 -4.97 -8.61 12.48
N SER A 52 -5.97 -8.91 11.67
CA SER A 52 -6.17 -10.23 11.04
C SER A 52 -5.53 -10.33 9.65
N ALA A 53 -4.98 -9.26 9.09
CA ALA A 53 -4.38 -9.29 7.77
C ALA A 53 -3.11 -10.15 7.75
N SER A 54 -2.99 -10.97 6.71
CA SER A 54 -1.83 -11.86 6.53
C SER A 54 -0.64 -11.16 5.89
N HIS A 55 -0.86 -10.03 5.22
CA HIS A 55 0.19 -9.29 4.54
C HIS A 55 0.37 -7.91 5.15
N LYS A 56 1.57 -7.36 4.97
CA LYS A 56 1.95 -6.04 5.47
C LYS A 56 2.24 -5.12 4.30
N TYR A 57 2.15 -3.82 4.53
CA TYR A 57 2.58 -2.79 3.60
C TYR A 57 3.44 -1.77 4.36
N TYR A 58 4.17 -0.93 3.64
CA TYR A 58 4.91 0.17 4.25
C TYR A 58 4.02 1.39 4.41
N GLY A 59 3.94 1.88 5.63
CA GLY A 59 3.24 3.11 5.98
C GLY A 59 4.17 4.12 6.61
N ILE A 60 3.84 5.39 6.48
CA ILE A 60 4.59 6.49 7.09
C ILE A 60 3.60 7.46 7.73
N VAL A 61 3.95 7.93 8.92
CA VAL A 61 3.23 9.03 9.58
C VAL A 61 4.06 10.29 9.40
N TYR A 62 3.45 11.31 8.82
CA TYR A 62 4.08 12.62 8.62
C TYR A 62 3.09 13.71 9.02
N ARG A 63 3.49 14.55 9.97
CA ARG A 63 2.67 15.64 10.53
C ARG A 63 1.28 15.17 10.96
N GLY A 64 1.21 14.03 11.63
CA GLY A 64 -0.04 13.47 12.15
C GLY A 64 -0.93 12.77 11.12
N LYS A 65 -0.51 12.69 9.87
CA LYS A 65 -1.25 12.02 8.80
C LYS A 65 -0.57 10.73 8.37
N ASN A 66 -1.35 9.69 8.17
CA ASN A 66 -0.86 8.39 7.72
C ASN A 66 -0.81 8.33 6.18
N TYR A 67 0.32 7.90 5.64
CA TYR A 67 0.50 7.71 4.20
C TYR A 67 0.92 6.28 3.90
N LYS A 68 0.44 5.75 2.79
CA LYS A 68 0.89 4.47 2.25
C LYS A 68 1.99 4.73 1.23
N VAL A 69 3.17 4.16 1.46
CA VAL A 69 4.35 4.41 0.61
C VAL A 69 4.10 3.99 -0.84
N HIS A 70 3.47 2.83 -1.06
CA HIS A 70 3.18 2.37 -2.41
C HIS A 70 2.32 3.37 -3.20
N ARG A 71 1.37 4.01 -2.52
CA ARG A 71 0.53 5.01 -3.16
C ARG A 71 1.31 6.28 -3.50
N LEU A 72 2.18 6.73 -2.60
CA LEU A 72 3.03 7.91 -2.84
C LEU A 72 3.98 7.68 -4.01
N VAL A 73 4.63 6.54 -4.05
CA VAL A 73 5.58 6.19 -5.12
C VAL A 73 4.85 6.02 -6.46
N CYS A 74 3.73 5.31 -6.47
CA CYS A 74 2.95 5.11 -7.68
C CYS A 74 2.48 6.44 -8.28
N GLU A 75 1.97 7.33 -7.44
CA GLU A 75 1.53 8.66 -7.87
C GLU A 75 2.69 9.51 -8.39
N ALA A 76 3.85 9.45 -7.75
CA ALA A 76 5.03 10.21 -8.15
C ALA A 76 5.57 9.78 -9.53
N PHE A 77 5.57 8.50 -9.83
CA PHE A 77 6.16 7.95 -11.06
C PHE A 77 5.15 7.70 -12.18
N HIS A 78 3.90 7.39 -11.85
CA HIS A 78 2.87 7.05 -12.82
C HIS A 78 1.76 8.11 -12.93
N GLY A 79 1.88 9.21 -12.16
CA GLY A 79 0.89 10.28 -12.14
C GLY A 79 -0.30 9.97 -11.21
N PRO A 80 -1.26 10.90 -11.12
CA PRO A 80 -2.41 10.72 -10.24
C PRO A 80 -3.27 9.52 -10.67
N PRO A 81 -4.01 8.90 -9.72
CA PRO A 81 -4.83 7.74 -10.05
C PRO A 81 -5.92 8.10 -11.04
N PRO A 82 -6.13 7.30 -12.10
CA PRO A 82 -7.30 7.44 -12.96
C PRO A 82 -8.58 7.23 -12.15
N ALA A 83 -9.66 7.90 -12.55
CA ALA A 83 -10.94 7.81 -11.84
C ALA A 83 -11.49 6.38 -11.79
N ASP A 84 -11.23 5.59 -12.84
CA ASP A 84 -11.66 4.20 -12.96
C ASP A 84 -10.64 3.18 -12.41
N LYS A 85 -9.42 3.62 -12.07
CA LYS A 85 -8.35 2.74 -11.60
C LYS A 85 -7.65 3.32 -10.37
N PRO A 86 -8.35 3.45 -9.23
CA PRO A 86 -7.82 4.17 -8.06
C PRO A 86 -6.93 3.32 -7.14
N ILE A 87 -6.67 2.07 -7.48
CA ILE A 87 -5.97 1.12 -6.61
C ILE A 87 -4.57 0.86 -7.13
N VAL A 88 -3.59 0.85 -6.22
CA VAL A 88 -2.22 0.47 -6.54
C VAL A 88 -2.10 -1.05 -6.54
N ILE A 89 -1.56 -1.59 -7.62
CA ILE A 89 -1.31 -3.02 -7.76
C ILE A 89 0.20 -3.28 -7.75
N HIS A 90 0.63 -4.21 -6.90
CA HIS A 90 2.00 -4.71 -6.90
C HIS A 90 2.09 -5.86 -7.91
N ILE A 91 2.83 -5.64 -9.00
CA ILE A 91 2.87 -6.58 -10.13
C ILE A 91 3.38 -7.96 -9.72
N ASN A 92 4.41 -8.01 -8.86
CA ASN A 92 4.94 -9.27 -8.31
C ASN A 92 4.16 -9.76 -7.07
N GLU A 93 3.08 -9.06 -6.70
CA GLU A 93 2.24 -9.34 -5.54
C GLU A 93 2.95 -9.26 -4.19
N ASN A 94 4.13 -8.66 -4.14
CA ASN A 94 4.84 -8.37 -2.90
C ASN A 94 4.51 -6.94 -2.44
N ALA A 95 3.68 -6.82 -1.43
CA ALA A 95 3.21 -5.53 -0.91
C ALA A 95 4.34 -4.67 -0.31
N LEU A 96 5.50 -5.23 -0.07
CA LEU A 96 6.68 -4.52 0.45
C LEU A 96 7.64 -4.07 -0.66
N ASP A 97 7.41 -4.46 -1.90
CA ASP A 97 8.21 -4.05 -3.05
C ASP A 97 7.58 -2.84 -3.72
N ASN A 98 7.99 -1.65 -3.29
CA ASN A 98 7.41 -0.39 -3.76
C ASN A 98 8.22 0.29 -4.87
N ARG A 99 9.08 -0.45 -5.57
CA ARG A 99 9.76 0.08 -6.75
C ARG A 99 8.71 0.45 -7.80
N PRO A 100 8.83 1.63 -8.44
CA PRO A 100 7.80 2.07 -9.39
C PRO A 100 7.60 1.11 -10.57
N SER A 101 8.63 0.37 -10.97
CA SER A 101 8.53 -0.66 -12.01
C SER A 101 7.62 -1.83 -11.60
N ASN A 102 7.38 -2.01 -10.30
CA ASN A 102 6.51 -3.05 -9.75
C ASN A 102 5.11 -2.53 -9.41
N LEU A 103 4.85 -1.24 -9.60
CA LEU A 103 3.58 -0.61 -9.24
C LEU A 103 2.81 -0.18 -10.48
N ARG A 104 1.49 -0.29 -10.43
CA ARG A 104 0.61 0.29 -11.43
C ARG A 104 -0.74 0.62 -10.81
N TRP A 105 -1.46 1.53 -11.44
CA TRP A 105 -2.85 1.78 -11.09
C TRP A 105 -3.74 0.69 -11.68
N GLY A 106 -4.74 0.29 -10.94
CA GLY A 106 -5.68 -0.71 -11.41
C GLY A 106 -7.02 -0.63 -10.68
N THR A 107 -7.91 -1.53 -11.04
CA THR A 107 -9.23 -1.65 -10.41
C THR A 107 -9.18 -2.68 -9.28
N GLN A 108 -10.19 -2.62 -8.41
CA GLN A 108 -10.36 -3.65 -7.37
C GLN A 108 -10.55 -5.03 -8.00
N LYS A 109 -11.25 -5.11 -9.12
CA LYS A 109 -11.42 -6.36 -9.86
C LYS A 109 -10.09 -6.94 -10.33
N GLU A 110 -9.21 -6.10 -10.90
CA GLU A 110 -7.86 -6.53 -11.31
C GLU A 110 -7.05 -7.01 -10.10
N ASN A 111 -7.11 -6.30 -8.99
CA ASN A 111 -6.41 -6.67 -7.75
C ASN A 111 -6.91 -8.01 -7.20
N LEU A 112 -8.21 -8.25 -7.23
CA LEU A 112 -8.81 -9.49 -6.77
C LEU A 112 -8.54 -10.67 -7.71
N ASN A 113 -8.17 -10.40 -8.95
CA ASN A 113 -7.83 -11.43 -9.96
C ASN A 113 -6.34 -11.73 -10.03
N MET A 114 -5.52 -11.16 -9.14
CA MET A 114 -4.09 -11.48 -9.10
C MET A 114 -3.89 -12.94 -8.67
N PRO A 115 -2.93 -13.67 -9.28
CA PRO A 115 -2.79 -15.11 -9.04
C PRO A 115 -2.62 -15.50 -7.58
N ARG A 116 -1.81 -14.77 -6.81
CA ARG A 116 -1.62 -15.07 -5.38
C ARG A 116 -2.87 -14.83 -4.58
N PHE A 117 -3.64 -13.81 -4.91
CA PHE A 117 -4.91 -13.54 -4.23
C PHE A 117 -5.93 -14.64 -4.54
N ILE A 118 -5.99 -15.09 -5.78
CA ILE A 118 -6.86 -16.22 -6.20
C ILE A 118 -6.47 -17.48 -5.43
N GLU A 119 -5.18 -17.78 -5.36
CA GLU A 119 -4.67 -18.93 -4.62
C GLU A 119 -5.00 -18.83 -3.12
N TYR A 120 -4.81 -17.63 -2.53
CA TYR A 120 -5.20 -17.37 -1.14
C TYR A 120 -6.70 -17.61 -0.92
N CYS A 121 -7.55 -17.12 -1.80
CA CYS A 121 -8.99 -17.34 -1.71
C CYS A 121 -9.35 -18.83 -1.85
N LYS A 122 -8.70 -19.56 -2.76
CA LYS A 122 -8.90 -20.99 -2.92
C LYS A 122 -8.48 -21.78 -1.67
N SER A 123 -7.38 -21.39 -1.03
CA SER A 123 -6.93 -22.04 0.21
C SER A 123 -7.88 -21.81 1.37
N ARG A 124 -8.68 -20.75 1.33
CA ARG A 124 -9.67 -20.40 2.34
C ARG A 124 -11.09 -20.84 1.99
N THR A 125 -11.28 -21.44 0.83
CA THR A 125 -12.59 -22.03 0.46
C THR A 125 -12.68 -23.45 0.99
N GLY A 126 -13.90 -23.95 1.11
CA GLY A 126 -14.15 -25.29 1.65
C GLY A 126 -13.83 -25.38 3.14
N GLU A 127 -13.19 -26.44 3.56
CA GLU A 127 -12.98 -26.76 4.97
C GLU A 127 -12.03 -25.84 5.72
N ASN A 128 -11.13 -25.15 5.00
CA ASN A 128 -10.09 -24.32 5.61
C ASN A 128 -10.51 -22.88 5.91
N ASN A 129 -11.69 -22.47 5.47
CA ASN A 129 -12.20 -21.13 5.69
C ASN A 129 -13.39 -21.15 6.64
N PRO A 130 -13.30 -20.60 7.86
CA PRO A 130 -14.43 -20.60 8.81
C PRO A 130 -15.69 -19.94 8.29
N HIS A 131 -15.56 -18.88 7.49
CA HIS A 131 -16.70 -18.19 6.90
C HIS A 131 -17.37 -19.05 5.81
N VAL A 132 -16.58 -19.66 4.94
CA VAL A 132 -17.07 -20.53 3.88
C VAL A 132 -17.61 -21.84 4.45
N LYS A 133 -17.04 -22.37 5.56
CA LYS A 133 -17.59 -23.53 6.27
C LYS A 133 -19.05 -23.32 6.66
N GLY A 134 -19.40 -22.16 7.17
CA GLY A 134 -20.77 -21.83 7.53
C GLY A 134 -21.70 -21.83 6.31
N LEU A 135 -21.25 -21.21 5.21
CA LEU A 135 -22.00 -21.18 3.95
C LEU A 135 -22.13 -22.57 3.30
N ALA A 136 -21.04 -23.34 3.31
CA ALA A 136 -21.03 -24.69 2.77
C ALA A 136 -21.97 -25.62 3.53
N LYS A 137 -22.01 -25.52 4.86
CA LYS A 137 -22.96 -26.28 5.70
C LYS A 137 -24.39 -25.92 5.35
N LYS A 138 -24.73 -24.66 5.18
CA LYS A 138 -26.07 -24.22 4.75
C LYS A 138 -26.43 -24.76 3.39
N ALA A 139 -25.54 -24.69 2.42
CA ALA A 139 -25.75 -25.20 1.07
C ALA A 139 -25.97 -26.74 1.09
N ASN A 140 -25.16 -27.46 1.85
CA ASN A 140 -25.29 -28.92 2.00
C ASN A 140 -26.58 -29.30 2.68
N GLN A 141 -27.04 -28.56 3.68
CA GLN A 141 -28.32 -28.79 4.33
C GLN A 141 -29.50 -28.60 3.37
N LEU A 142 -29.44 -27.55 2.53
CA LEU A 142 -30.45 -27.29 1.50
C LEU A 142 -30.47 -28.37 0.43
N VAL A 143 -29.33 -28.91 0.04
CA VAL A 143 -29.23 -30.01 -0.93
C VAL A 143 -29.76 -31.31 -0.34
N LYS A 144 -29.45 -31.58 0.93
CA LYS A 144 -29.96 -32.82 1.62
C LYS A 144 -31.46 -32.81 1.86
N LYS A 145 -32.10 -31.64 1.86
CA LYS A 145 -33.55 -31.50 2.00
C LYS A 145 -34.34 -31.76 0.71
N LYS A 146 -33.63 -31.90 -0.39
CA LYS A 146 -34.20 -32.27 -1.67
C LYS A 146 -34.16 -33.79 -1.82
#